data_ba37598deeeeacc20d0d6bc5ef0a456d
#
_entry.id   ba37598deeeeacc20d0d6bc5ef0a456d
#
_cell.length_a   1.000
_cell.length_b   1.000
_cell.length_c   1.000
_cell.angle_alpha   90.00
_cell.angle_beta   90.00
_cell.angle_gamma   90.00
#
_symmetry.space_group_name_H-M   'P 1'
#
loop_
_entity.id
_entity.type
_entity.pdbx_description
1 polymer ?
#
loop_
_entity_poly.entity_id
_entity_poly.type
_entity_poly.pdbx_seq_one_letter_code
_entity_poly.pdbx_strand_id
1 'polypeptide(L)'
;MLDNPLIFKTMKQTYYILILVAALLVACGDTKTKKSETNDTPEVRYEPGTRQLDIDFDVYSITSKEEFDEAIRRYWDGFDFECGERVIEYDTVSVMQAFADYAAYIDVGMEPMQRDSLLRALMHRAEESRHVLDFFAYVTEGVLHDPNSPMRNDELYIPVLEVLVESPLYDEYDRIVPLYDLELARQNRIGNVANDIVYTLASGKTGRLHSIDSDYVIVMFSNPGCPMCREIIEEIGSSPLINEMMENGLIEVLAIYPDEDLVAWRDHISDIPQSWINGYDAGMRITEARSYNLQAIPSLYLLDGEKRVIIKDGTSVAQIENAIAYFEAM
;
A
#
# COMPACT_ATOMS: atom_id res chain seq x y z
N MET A 1 -2.44 27.23 2.68
CA MET A 1 -1.09 26.67 2.86
C MET A 1 -0.44 26.21 1.54
N LEU A 2 -1.12 26.28 0.41
CA LEU A 2 -0.66 25.76 -0.89
C LEU A 2 0.02 26.80 -1.80
N ASP A 3 0.27 28.00 -1.33
CA ASP A 3 1.08 29.02 -2.05
C ASP A 3 2.60 28.80 -1.92
N ASN A 4 3.02 27.61 -1.47
CA ASN A 4 4.42 27.33 -1.26
C ASN A 4 5.05 26.71 -2.51
N PRO A 5 5.97 27.39 -3.21
CA PRO A 5 6.69 26.87 -4.38
C PRO A 5 7.48 25.57 -4.07
N LEU A 6 7.65 25.22 -2.78
CA LEU A 6 8.24 23.95 -2.36
C LEU A 6 7.37 22.75 -2.73
N ILE A 7 6.03 22.85 -2.66
CA ILE A 7 5.12 21.72 -2.96
C ILE A 7 5.23 21.32 -4.43
N PHE A 8 5.21 22.30 -5.35
CA PHE A 8 5.42 22.03 -6.78
C PHE A 8 6.82 21.50 -7.07
N LYS A 9 7.83 21.92 -6.30
CA LYS A 9 9.20 21.39 -6.43
C LYS A 9 9.26 19.94 -5.93
N THR A 10 8.55 19.59 -4.88
CA THR A 10 8.47 18.23 -4.33
C THR A 10 7.73 17.32 -5.30
N MET A 11 6.60 17.75 -5.90
CA MET A 11 5.89 17.00 -6.93
C MET A 11 6.80 16.69 -8.13
N LYS A 12 7.57 17.66 -8.61
CA LYS A 12 8.55 17.47 -9.70
C LYS A 12 9.67 16.48 -9.32
N GLN A 13 10.09 16.48 -8.08
CA GLN A 13 11.13 15.59 -7.56
C GLN A 13 10.62 14.15 -7.37
N THR A 14 9.39 13.99 -6.92
CA THR A 14 8.69 12.69 -6.80
C THR A 14 8.51 12.06 -8.18
N TYR A 15 8.19 12.85 -9.20
CA TYR A 15 8.08 12.39 -10.59
C TYR A 15 9.39 11.74 -11.13
N TYR A 16 10.56 12.31 -10.83
CA TYR A 16 11.84 11.70 -11.21
C TYR A 16 12.10 10.37 -10.51
N ILE A 17 11.65 10.22 -9.27
CA ILE A 17 11.77 8.98 -8.51
C ILE A 17 10.83 7.91 -9.12
N LEU A 18 9.61 8.28 -9.51
CA LEU A 18 8.63 7.39 -10.15
C LEU A 18 9.09 6.91 -11.54
N ILE A 19 9.72 7.76 -12.36
CA ILE A 19 10.30 7.36 -13.64
C ILE A 19 11.42 6.33 -13.44
N LEU A 20 12.25 6.48 -12.41
CA LEU A 20 13.31 5.53 -12.08
C LEU A 20 12.75 4.18 -11.61
N VAL A 21 11.64 4.19 -10.87
CA VAL A 21 10.96 2.97 -10.39
C VAL A 21 10.26 2.25 -11.54
N ALA A 22 9.59 2.97 -12.44
CA ALA A 22 8.95 2.38 -13.63
C ALA A 22 9.98 1.70 -14.56
N ALA A 23 11.19 2.27 -14.69
CA ALA A 23 12.27 1.66 -15.46
C ALA A 23 12.80 0.36 -14.84
N LEU A 24 12.66 0.18 -13.52
CA LEU A 24 13.05 -1.04 -12.82
C LEU A 24 11.99 -2.16 -12.97
N LEU A 25 10.71 -1.82 -13.05
CA LEU A 25 9.62 -2.79 -13.27
C LEU A 25 9.68 -3.45 -14.65
N VAL A 26 10.15 -2.75 -15.68
CA VAL A 26 10.34 -3.29 -17.04
C VAL A 26 11.56 -4.23 -17.13
N ALA A 27 12.53 -4.11 -16.23
CA ALA A 27 13.77 -4.90 -16.25
C ALA A 27 13.64 -6.28 -15.58
N CYS A 28 12.57 -6.57 -14.81
CA CYS A 28 12.39 -7.85 -14.11
C CYS A 28 11.57 -8.91 -14.88
N GLY A 29 11.25 -8.69 -16.15
CA GLY A 29 10.36 -9.50 -16.97
C GLY A 29 10.92 -10.81 -17.54
N ASP A 30 12.16 -11.25 -17.23
CA ASP A 30 12.75 -12.47 -17.81
C ASP A 30 13.48 -13.35 -16.80
N THR A 31 12.76 -13.97 -15.89
CA THR A 31 13.27 -15.13 -15.15
C THR A 31 12.33 -16.33 -15.34
N LYS A 32 12.79 -17.29 -16.14
CA LYS A 32 12.14 -18.58 -16.32
C LYS A 32 12.11 -19.34 -14.98
N THR A 33 11.00 -19.23 -14.26
CA THR A 33 10.72 -20.08 -13.09
C THR A 33 10.10 -21.39 -13.53
N LYS A 34 10.64 -22.51 -13.03
CA LYS A 34 10.11 -23.87 -13.22
C LYS A 34 8.69 -23.94 -12.66
N LYS A 35 7.77 -24.46 -13.47
CA LYS A 35 6.40 -24.80 -13.10
C LYS A 35 6.39 -25.75 -11.90
N SER A 36 5.77 -25.32 -10.82
CA SER A 36 5.15 -26.18 -9.81
C SER A 36 3.65 -26.20 -10.13
N GLU A 37 3.13 -27.40 -10.30
CA GLU A 37 1.71 -27.63 -10.57
C GLU A 37 0.92 -27.38 -9.29
N THR A 38 0.14 -26.29 -9.24
CA THR A 38 -0.92 -26.12 -8.25
C THR A 38 -2.02 -25.24 -8.85
N ASN A 39 -3.24 -25.78 -8.84
CA ASN A 39 -4.58 -25.18 -9.00
C ASN A 39 -4.74 -24.00 -9.96
N ASP A 40 -5.24 -24.32 -11.15
CA ASP A 40 -5.73 -23.36 -12.15
C ASP A 40 -7.03 -22.68 -11.67
N THR A 41 -6.89 -21.54 -11.02
CA THR A 41 -7.89 -20.47 -11.17
C THR A 41 -7.49 -19.73 -12.44
N PRO A 42 -8.39 -19.46 -13.40
CA PRO A 42 -8.00 -18.72 -14.60
C PRO A 42 -7.66 -17.28 -14.22
N GLU A 43 -6.37 -16.98 -14.13
CA GLU A 43 -5.86 -15.62 -14.13
C GLU A 43 -6.31 -14.97 -15.43
N VAL A 44 -7.16 -13.96 -15.35
CA VAL A 44 -7.55 -13.15 -16.51
C VAL A 44 -6.31 -12.36 -16.93
N ARG A 45 -5.51 -12.92 -17.82
CA ARG A 45 -4.39 -12.20 -18.44
C ARG A 45 -4.96 -11.43 -19.63
N TYR A 46 -5.04 -10.12 -19.51
CA TYR A 46 -5.20 -9.28 -20.67
C TYR A 46 -3.92 -9.40 -21.51
N GLU A 47 -4.06 -9.90 -22.76
CA GLU A 47 -2.96 -9.76 -23.72
C GLU A 47 -2.74 -8.26 -23.98
N PRO A 48 -1.47 -7.78 -24.04
CA PRO A 48 -1.22 -6.36 -24.20
C PRO A 48 -1.83 -5.87 -25.50
N GLY A 49 -2.78 -4.94 -25.42
CA GLY A 49 -3.27 -4.17 -26.55
C GLY A 49 -2.16 -3.30 -27.15
N THR A 50 -2.40 -2.74 -28.29
CA THR A 50 -1.43 -1.89 -29.00
C THR A 50 -1.82 -0.41 -28.99
N ARG A 51 -3.04 -0.08 -28.54
CA ARG A 51 -3.53 1.30 -28.46
C ARG A 51 -2.93 1.98 -27.25
N GLN A 52 -2.03 2.92 -27.49
CA GLN A 52 -1.50 3.77 -26.44
C GLN A 52 -2.54 4.75 -25.93
N LEU A 53 -2.52 5.03 -24.62
CA LEU A 53 -3.31 6.09 -24.03
C LEU A 53 -2.55 7.42 -24.15
N ASP A 54 -3.20 8.41 -24.73
CA ASP A 54 -2.67 9.77 -24.84
C ASP A 54 -3.28 10.62 -23.72
N ILE A 55 -2.43 11.05 -22.77
CA ILE A 55 -2.82 11.88 -21.65
C ILE A 55 -2.33 13.30 -21.89
N ASP A 56 -3.28 14.24 -22.06
CA ASP A 56 -3.01 15.67 -22.17
C ASP A 56 -2.84 16.30 -20.76
N PHE A 57 -1.75 15.92 -20.08
CA PHE A 57 -1.43 16.45 -18.76
C PHE A 57 0.08 16.70 -18.64
N ASP A 58 0.46 17.97 -18.62
CA ASP A 58 1.85 18.40 -18.41
C ASP A 58 1.97 19.18 -17.10
N VAL A 59 2.40 18.49 -16.03
CA VAL A 59 2.61 19.09 -14.70
C VAL A 59 3.64 20.23 -14.71
N TYR A 60 4.53 20.27 -15.70
CA TYR A 60 5.55 21.32 -15.78
C TYR A 60 5.01 22.64 -16.33
N SER A 61 3.90 22.59 -17.08
CA SER A 61 3.22 23.79 -17.60
C SER A 61 2.27 24.41 -16.58
N ILE A 62 1.88 23.68 -15.54
CA ILE A 62 0.96 24.12 -14.49
C ILE A 62 1.65 25.09 -13.55
N THR A 63 1.04 26.26 -13.33
CA THR A 63 1.60 27.37 -12.54
C THR A 63 0.79 27.70 -11.28
N SER A 64 -0.48 27.27 -11.20
CA SER A 64 -1.34 27.52 -10.06
C SER A 64 -2.10 26.26 -9.61
N LYS A 65 -2.66 26.33 -8.40
CA LYS A 65 -3.51 25.25 -7.86
C LYS A 65 -4.81 25.10 -8.66
N GLU A 66 -5.38 26.19 -9.10
CA GLU A 66 -6.61 26.21 -9.90
C GLU A 66 -6.39 25.52 -11.26
N GLU A 67 -5.26 25.81 -11.92
CA GLU A 67 -4.87 25.14 -13.16
C GLU A 67 -4.64 23.63 -12.93
N PHE A 68 -4.02 23.27 -11.82
CA PHE A 68 -3.83 21.86 -11.45
C PHE A 68 -5.18 21.15 -11.23
N ASP A 69 -6.08 21.76 -10.46
CA ASP A 69 -7.39 21.20 -10.15
C ASP A 69 -8.25 21.02 -11.41
N GLU A 70 -8.14 21.91 -12.38
CA GLU A 70 -8.82 21.78 -13.66
C GLU A 70 -8.22 20.68 -14.52
N ALA A 71 -6.89 20.67 -14.66
CA ALA A 71 -6.18 19.69 -15.46
C ALA A 71 -6.39 18.26 -14.94
N ILE A 72 -6.32 18.05 -13.61
CA ILE A 72 -6.46 16.73 -13.01
C ILE A 72 -7.88 16.17 -13.15
N ARG A 73 -8.93 17.02 -13.15
CA ARG A 73 -10.30 16.57 -13.42
C ARG A 73 -10.48 16.08 -14.84
N ARG A 74 -9.67 16.56 -15.78
CA ARG A 74 -9.72 16.22 -17.20
C ARG A 74 -8.71 15.16 -17.59
N TYR A 75 -7.92 14.67 -16.63
CA TYR A 75 -6.83 13.74 -16.88
C TYR A 75 -7.21 12.55 -17.76
N TRP A 76 -8.40 11.99 -17.53
CA TRP A 76 -8.91 10.81 -18.23
C TRP A 76 -9.78 11.13 -19.46
N ASP A 77 -9.82 12.36 -19.96
CA ASP A 77 -10.64 12.73 -21.11
C ASP A 77 -10.17 12.10 -22.42
N GLY A 78 -8.89 11.69 -22.50
CA GLY A 78 -8.35 10.93 -23.64
C GLY A 78 -8.72 9.45 -23.67
N PHE A 79 -9.31 8.90 -22.59
CA PHE A 79 -9.74 7.51 -22.55
C PHE A 79 -11.20 7.38 -23.03
N ASP A 80 -11.43 6.41 -23.95
CA ASP A 80 -12.78 6.10 -24.50
C ASP A 80 -13.52 5.13 -23.58
N PHE A 81 -14.27 5.64 -22.60
CA PHE A 81 -15.08 4.84 -21.67
C PHE A 81 -16.24 4.10 -22.37
N GLU A 82 -16.66 4.52 -23.55
CA GLU A 82 -17.72 3.87 -24.33
C GLU A 82 -17.20 2.73 -25.24
N CYS A 83 -15.89 2.42 -25.16
CA CYS A 83 -15.28 1.40 -26.03
C CYS A 83 -15.81 -0.03 -25.79
N GLY A 84 -16.43 -0.32 -24.63
CA GLY A 84 -16.95 -1.64 -24.28
C GLY A 84 -15.88 -2.73 -24.35
N GLU A 85 -16.16 -3.83 -25.10
CA GLU A 85 -15.20 -4.93 -25.26
C GLU A 85 -13.87 -4.51 -25.90
N ARG A 86 -13.84 -3.42 -26.65
CA ARG A 86 -12.61 -2.90 -27.28
C ARG A 86 -11.61 -2.31 -26.26
N VAL A 87 -11.94 -2.28 -24.97
CA VAL A 87 -11.01 -1.88 -23.90
C VAL A 87 -9.72 -2.72 -23.93
N ILE A 88 -9.80 -3.96 -24.41
CA ILE A 88 -8.64 -4.85 -24.56
C ILE A 88 -7.64 -4.38 -25.66
N GLU A 89 -8.04 -3.44 -26.51
CA GLU A 89 -7.15 -2.84 -27.50
C GLU A 89 -6.13 -1.89 -26.86
N TYR A 90 -6.44 -1.35 -25.67
CA TYR A 90 -5.51 -0.49 -24.95
C TYR A 90 -4.29 -1.29 -24.46
N ASP A 91 -3.13 -0.68 -24.54
CA ASP A 91 -1.93 -1.19 -23.90
C ASP A 91 -2.07 -1.03 -22.36
N THR A 92 -2.29 -2.16 -21.70
CA THR A 92 -2.53 -2.21 -20.26
C THR A 92 -1.41 -1.55 -19.46
N VAL A 93 -0.14 -1.71 -19.90
CA VAL A 93 1.01 -1.12 -19.23
C VAL A 93 0.95 0.41 -19.30
N SER A 94 0.58 0.98 -20.46
CA SER A 94 0.44 2.43 -20.61
C SER A 94 -0.70 2.98 -19.75
N VAL A 95 -1.82 2.24 -19.62
CA VAL A 95 -2.94 2.65 -18.76
C VAL A 95 -2.59 2.53 -17.29
N MET A 96 -1.89 1.46 -16.87
CA MET A 96 -1.39 1.31 -15.49
C MET A 96 -0.41 2.43 -15.12
N GLN A 97 0.50 2.80 -16.03
CA GLN A 97 1.43 3.91 -15.80
C GLN A 97 0.66 5.24 -15.68
N ALA A 98 -0.29 5.49 -16.57
CA ALA A 98 -1.12 6.69 -16.50
C ALA A 98 -1.93 6.75 -15.19
N PHE A 99 -2.42 5.61 -14.72
CA PHE A 99 -3.13 5.55 -13.43
C PHE A 99 -2.18 5.76 -12.24
N ALA A 100 -0.97 5.20 -12.28
CA ALA A 100 0.05 5.42 -11.24
C ALA A 100 0.44 6.91 -11.14
N ASP A 101 0.65 7.56 -12.30
CA ASP A 101 0.93 9.01 -12.36
C ASP A 101 -0.26 9.82 -11.80
N TYR A 102 -1.48 9.48 -12.20
CA TYR A 102 -2.70 10.12 -11.69
C TYR A 102 -2.83 9.97 -10.17
N ALA A 103 -2.66 8.75 -9.64
CA ALA A 103 -2.69 8.46 -8.21
C ALA A 103 -1.65 9.28 -7.43
N ALA A 104 -0.41 9.36 -7.95
CA ALA A 104 0.64 10.16 -7.35
C ALA A 104 0.30 11.66 -7.33
N TYR A 105 -0.24 12.19 -8.43
CA TYR A 105 -0.62 13.59 -8.50
C TYR A 105 -1.76 13.95 -7.54
N ILE A 106 -2.79 13.11 -7.46
CA ILE A 106 -3.91 13.38 -6.55
C ILE A 106 -3.50 13.20 -5.08
N ASP A 107 -2.62 12.25 -4.77
CA ASP A 107 -2.17 11.99 -3.40
C ASP A 107 -1.38 13.17 -2.83
N VAL A 108 -0.52 13.80 -3.62
CA VAL A 108 0.29 14.94 -3.19
C VAL A 108 -0.45 16.27 -3.35
N GLY A 109 -1.27 16.41 -4.39
CA GLY A 109 -1.85 17.69 -4.82
C GLY A 109 -3.27 17.97 -4.33
N MET A 110 -3.97 16.98 -3.75
CA MET A 110 -5.38 17.09 -3.38
C MET A 110 -5.65 16.78 -1.92
N GLU A 111 -6.65 17.45 -1.34
CA GLU A 111 -7.16 17.09 -0.02
C GLU A 111 -7.86 15.71 -0.06
N PRO A 112 -7.90 14.96 1.06
CA PRO A 112 -8.45 13.60 1.10
C PRO A 112 -9.84 13.46 0.44
N MET A 113 -10.77 14.35 0.77
CA MET A 113 -12.13 14.31 0.23
C MET A 113 -12.17 14.56 -1.29
N GLN A 114 -11.24 15.36 -1.82
CA GLN A 114 -11.13 15.60 -3.26
C GLN A 114 -10.56 14.37 -3.99
N ARG A 115 -9.56 13.70 -3.41
CA ARG A 115 -9.00 12.44 -3.92
C ARG A 115 -10.08 11.37 -4.05
N ASP A 116 -10.86 11.16 -2.98
CA ASP A 116 -11.96 10.20 -2.97
C ASP A 116 -12.99 10.51 -4.07
N SER A 117 -13.36 11.79 -4.21
CA SER A 117 -14.31 12.22 -5.25
C SER A 117 -13.79 11.97 -6.65
N LEU A 118 -12.50 12.20 -6.90
CA LEU A 118 -11.87 11.99 -8.21
C LEU A 118 -11.79 10.51 -8.57
N LEU A 119 -11.41 9.64 -7.62
CA LEU A 119 -11.34 8.19 -7.83
C LEU A 119 -12.72 7.59 -8.05
N ARG A 120 -13.72 8.00 -7.28
CA ARG A 120 -15.11 7.59 -7.49
C ARG A 120 -15.62 8.04 -8.87
N ALA A 121 -15.34 9.28 -9.27
CA ALA A 121 -15.73 9.79 -10.58
C ALA A 121 -15.11 8.99 -11.72
N LEU A 122 -13.84 8.60 -11.61
CA LEU A 122 -13.17 7.72 -12.57
C LEU A 122 -13.89 6.37 -12.65
N MET A 123 -14.13 5.71 -11.51
CA MET A 123 -14.77 4.40 -11.49
C MET A 123 -16.22 4.45 -11.97
N HIS A 124 -16.99 5.50 -11.67
CA HIS A 124 -18.33 5.69 -12.22
C HIS A 124 -18.31 5.92 -13.74
N ARG A 125 -17.28 6.55 -14.30
CA ARG A 125 -17.12 6.59 -15.78
C ARG A 125 -16.84 5.20 -16.34
N ALA A 126 -16.13 4.35 -15.61
CA ALA A 126 -15.87 2.98 -16.04
C ALA A 126 -17.14 2.10 -16.04
N GLU A 127 -18.20 2.46 -15.31
CA GLU A 127 -19.49 1.76 -15.28
C GLU A 127 -20.29 1.88 -16.58
N GLU A 128 -19.81 2.58 -17.63
CA GLU A 128 -20.42 2.56 -18.97
C GLU A 128 -20.52 1.15 -19.55
N SER A 129 -19.60 0.25 -19.19
CA SER A 129 -19.72 -1.17 -19.51
C SER A 129 -19.00 -2.05 -18.49
N ARG A 130 -19.46 -3.31 -18.33
CA ARG A 130 -18.81 -4.30 -17.51
C ARG A 130 -17.33 -4.50 -17.87
N HIS A 131 -17.00 -4.54 -19.17
CA HIS A 131 -15.63 -4.75 -19.63
C HIS A 131 -14.69 -3.61 -19.24
N VAL A 132 -15.17 -2.37 -19.32
CA VAL A 132 -14.38 -1.20 -18.92
C VAL A 132 -14.22 -1.16 -17.40
N LEU A 133 -15.28 -1.49 -16.63
CA LEU A 133 -15.21 -1.57 -15.18
C LEU A 133 -14.21 -2.63 -14.71
N ASP A 134 -14.25 -3.84 -15.27
CA ASP A 134 -13.33 -4.92 -14.94
C ASP A 134 -11.88 -4.54 -15.29
N PHE A 135 -11.67 -3.83 -16.39
CA PHE A 135 -10.35 -3.36 -16.79
C PHE A 135 -9.80 -2.33 -15.80
N PHE A 136 -10.60 -1.34 -15.39
CA PHE A 136 -10.17 -0.37 -14.38
C PHE A 136 -10.05 -1.00 -12.99
N ALA A 137 -10.85 -1.98 -12.62
CA ALA A 137 -10.66 -2.76 -11.40
C ALA A 137 -9.28 -3.42 -11.41
N TYR A 138 -8.90 -4.10 -12.49
CA TYR A 138 -7.58 -4.71 -12.66
C TYR A 138 -6.44 -3.68 -12.60
N VAL A 139 -6.56 -2.54 -13.31
CA VAL A 139 -5.54 -1.48 -13.30
C VAL A 139 -5.35 -0.90 -11.91
N THR A 140 -6.44 -0.59 -11.22
CA THR A 140 -6.39 0.04 -9.89
C THR A 140 -5.87 -0.93 -8.83
N GLU A 141 -6.26 -2.20 -8.88
CA GLU A 141 -5.74 -3.26 -8.02
C GLU A 141 -4.23 -3.40 -8.19
N GLY A 142 -3.75 -3.54 -9.43
CA GLY A 142 -2.32 -3.69 -9.73
C GLY A 142 -1.47 -2.50 -9.27
N VAL A 143 -2.02 -1.29 -9.21
CA VAL A 143 -1.29 -0.10 -8.75
C VAL A 143 -1.44 0.13 -7.25
N LEU A 144 -2.65 0.04 -6.71
CA LEU A 144 -2.95 0.47 -5.34
C LEU A 144 -2.98 -0.66 -4.31
N HIS A 145 -3.08 -1.94 -4.76
CA HIS A 145 -3.29 -3.07 -3.85
C HIS A 145 -2.24 -4.18 -3.98
N ASP A 146 -1.65 -4.41 -5.17
CA ASP A 146 -0.61 -5.43 -5.33
C ASP A 146 0.50 -5.21 -4.28
N PRO A 147 0.85 -6.27 -3.49
CA PRO A 147 1.89 -6.17 -2.46
C PRO A 147 3.26 -5.72 -2.99
N ASN A 148 3.55 -5.96 -4.26
CA ASN A 148 4.80 -5.55 -4.91
C ASN A 148 4.71 -4.15 -5.53
N SER A 149 3.55 -3.52 -5.52
CA SER A 149 3.41 -2.17 -6.06
C SER A 149 4.05 -1.14 -5.14
N PRO A 150 4.98 -0.30 -5.65
CA PRO A 150 5.53 0.80 -4.87
C PRO A 150 4.50 1.92 -4.60
N MET A 151 3.34 1.84 -5.27
CA MET A 151 2.24 2.79 -5.16
C MET A 151 1.09 2.26 -4.29
N ARG A 152 1.28 1.12 -3.62
CA ARG A 152 0.27 0.54 -2.73
C ARG A 152 -0.22 1.57 -1.72
N ASN A 153 -1.54 1.82 -1.73
CA ASN A 153 -2.15 2.84 -0.87
C ASN A 153 -3.64 2.55 -0.65
N ASP A 154 -3.96 2.01 0.52
CA ASP A 154 -5.33 1.66 0.88
C ASP A 154 -6.26 2.88 0.94
N GLU A 155 -5.75 4.07 1.32
CA GLU A 155 -6.57 5.28 1.39
C GLU A 155 -7.06 5.71 0.00
N LEU A 156 -6.26 5.46 -1.06
CA LEU A 156 -6.69 5.68 -2.46
C LEU A 156 -7.51 4.50 -2.99
N TYR A 157 -7.33 3.29 -2.46
CA TYR A 157 -8.03 2.10 -2.95
C TYR A 157 -9.45 1.97 -2.38
N ILE A 158 -9.71 2.43 -1.16
CA ILE A 158 -11.04 2.40 -0.53
C ILE A 158 -12.14 3.00 -1.43
N PRO A 159 -12.04 4.23 -1.98
CA PRO A 159 -13.10 4.79 -2.83
C PRO A 159 -13.31 3.99 -4.13
N VAL A 160 -12.28 3.34 -4.67
CA VAL A 160 -12.39 2.43 -5.81
C VAL A 160 -13.23 1.21 -5.43
N LEU A 161 -12.85 0.53 -4.33
CA LEU A 161 -13.54 -0.66 -3.85
C LEU A 161 -15.01 -0.39 -3.52
N GLU A 162 -15.31 0.76 -2.93
CA GLU A 162 -16.68 1.15 -2.61
C GLU A 162 -17.55 1.25 -3.87
N VAL A 163 -17.03 1.81 -4.97
CA VAL A 163 -17.75 1.84 -6.24
C VAL A 163 -17.93 0.43 -6.80
N LEU A 164 -16.90 -0.43 -6.78
CA LEU A 164 -17.01 -1.82 -7.24
C LEU A 164 -18.07 -2.61 -6.46
N VAL A 165 -18.09 -2.46 -5.14
CA VAL A 165 -19.08 -3.13 -4.27
C VAL A 165 -20.51 -2.65 -4.54
N GLU A 166 -20.70 -1.37 -4.83
CA GLU A 166 -22.00 -0.75 -5.06
C GLU A 166 -22.46 -0.85 -6.52
N SER A 167 -21.57 -1.19 -7.46
CA SER A 167 -21.85 -1.20 -8.89
C SER A 167 -23.04 -2.11 -9.25
N PRO A 168 -23.99 -1.61 -10.04
CA PRO A 168 -25.09 -2.41 -10.55
C PRO A 168 -24.65 -3.44 -11.61
N LEU A 169 -23.42 -3.32 -12.13
CA LEU A 169 -22.84 -4.23 -13.11
C LEU A 169 -22.27 -5.51 -12.47
N TYR A 170 -22.05 -5.50 -11.15
CA TYR A 170 -21.50 -6.62 -10.38
C TYR A 170 -22.63 -7.41 -9.71
N ASP A 171 -22.58 -8.73 -9.82
CA ASP A 171 -23.42 -9.63 -9.07
C ASP A 171 -22.86 -9.96 -7.67
N GLU A 172 -23.48 -10.89 -6.94
CA GLU A 172 -23.03 -11.28 -5.60
C GLU A 172 -21.64 -11.94 -5.59
N TYR A 173 -21.28 -12.66 -6.67
CA TYR A 173 -20.00 -13.35 -6.77
C TYR A 173 -18.89 -12.38 -7.14
N ASP A 174 -19.16 -11.44 -8.04
CA ASP A 174 -18.22 -10.38 -8.42
C ASP A 174 -17.79 -9.53 -7.24
N ARG A 175 -18.70 -9.32 -6.27
CA ARG A 175 -18.47 -8.49 -5.09
C ARG A 175 -17.68 -9.17 -3.98
N ILE A 176 -17.43 -10.50 -4.04
CA ILE A 176 -16.74 -11.23 -2.97
C ILE A 176 -15.36 -10.65 -2.71
N VAL A 177 -14.54 -10.50 -3.76
CA VAL A 177 -13.17 -9.98 -3.64
C VAL A 177 -13.17 -8.51 -3.24
N PRO A 178 -13.88 -7.59 -3.94
CA PRO A 178 -13.93 -6.20 -3.52
C PRO A 178 -14.43 -5.97 -2.09
N LEU A 179 -15.41 -6.75 -1.61
CA LEU A 179 -15.89 -6.69 -0.22
C LEU A 179 -14.80 -7.12 0.77
N TYR A 180 -14.10 -8.20 0.47
CA TYR A 180 -13.00 -8.70 1.30
C TYR A 180 -11.88 -7.67 1.40
N ASP A 181 -11.45 -7.11 0.26
CA ASP A 181 -10.38 -6.12 0.21
C ASP A 181 -10.79 -4.81 0.89
N LEU A 182 -12.05 -4.39 0.72
CA LEU A 182 -12.59 -3.21 1.40
C LEU A 182 -12.60 -3.38 2.93
N GLU A 183 -12.93 -4.57 3.41
CA GLU A 183 -12.89 -4.91 4.83
C GLU A 183 -11.46 -4.77 5.39
N LEU A 184 -10.45 -5.31 4.68
CA LEU A 184 -9.05 -5.20 5.04
C LEU A 184 -8.51 -3.77 4.90
N ALA A 185 -8.79 -3.09 3.81
CA ALA A 185 -8.33 -1.72 3.56
C ALA A 185 -8.81 -0.75 4.65
N ARG A 186 -10.01 -0.98 5.18
CA ARG A 186 -10.59 -0.18 6.27
C ARG A 186 -9.98 -0.44 7.65
N GLN A 187 -9.20 -1.54 7.82
CA GLN A 187 -8.49 -1.79 9.07
C GLN A 187 -7.28 -0.84 9.20
N ASN A 188 -6.99 -0.41 10.41
CA ASN A 188 -5.79 0.34 10.76
C ASN A 188 -5.53 1.55 9.83
N ARG A 189 -6.57 2.32 9.50
CA ARG A 189 -6.42 3.50 8.63
C ARG A 189 -5.50 4.53 9.28
N ILE A 190 -4.74 5.25 8.44
CA ILE A 190 -3.84 6.33 8.88
C ILE A 190 -4.62 7.37 9.73
N GLY A 191 -4.06 7.74 10.87
CA GLY A 191 -4.65 8.63 11.86
C GLY A 191 -5.62 7.98 12.85
N ASN A 192 -6.11 6.75 12.59
CA ASN A 192 -6.95 6.00 13.51
C ASN A 192 -6.12 5.15 14.48
N VAL A 193 -6.68 4.82 15.63
CA VAL A 193 -6.05 3.89 16.57
C VAL A 193 -5.98 2.50 15.93
N ALA A 194 -4.80 1.90 15.91
CA ALA A 194 -4.57 0.56 15.37
C ALA A 194 -5.33 -0.50 16.17
N ASN A 195 -5.72 -1.60 15.53
CA ASN A 195 -6.25 -2.77 16.21
C ASN A 195 -5.22 -3.29 17.21
N ASP A 196 -5.70 -3.66 18.40
CA ASP A 196 -4.81 -4.17 19.44
C ASP A 196 -4.33 -5.59 19.12
N ILE A 197 -3.05 -5.83 19.31
CA ILE A 197 -2.41 -7.13 19.14
C ILE A 197 -2.15 -7.74 20.52
N VAL A 198 -2.68 -8.93 20.76
CA VAL A 198 -2.32 -9.75 21.92
C VAL A 198 -1.27 -10.76 21.49
N TYR A 199 -0.04 -10.59 21.91
CA TYR A 199 1.08 -11.45 21.56
C TYR A 199 1.53 -12.32 22.74
N THR A 200 2.22 -13.42 22.44
CA THR A 200 2.82 -14.32 23.42
C THR A 200 4.34 -14.34 23.23
N LEU A 201 5.08 -14.11 24.31
CA LEU A 201 6.54 -14.16 24.34
C LEU A 201 7.05 -15.61 24.46
N ALA A 202 8.35 -15.84 24.19
CA ALA A 202 9.00 -17.14 24.37
C ALA A 202 8.89 -17.69 25.80
N SER A 203 8.75 -16.82 26.79
CA SER A 203 8.52 -17.18 28.20
C SER A 203 7.11 -17.70 28.49
N GLY A 204 6.18 -17.62 27.51
CA GLY A 204 4.76 -17.89 27.70
C GLY A 204 3.96 -16.73 28.31
N LYS A 205 4.60 -15.61 28.64
CA LYS A 205 3.89 -14.41 29.08
C LYS A 205 3.20 -13.74 27.89
N THR A 206 2.02 -13.19 28.11
CA THR A 206 1.29 -12.41 27.11
C THR A 206 1.53 -10.92 27.30
N GLY A 207 1.55 -10.18 26.19
CA GLY A 207 1.54 -8.73 26.17
C GLY A 207 0.46 -8.20 25.20
N ARG A 208 0.30 -6.89 25.17
CA ARG A 208 -0.65 -6.21 24.30
C ARG A 208 0.03 -5.01 23.67
N LEU A 209 -0.22 -4.77 22.38
CA LEU A 209 0.29 -3.60 21.66
C LEU A 209 -0.11 -2.29 22.35
N HIS A 210 -1.36 -2.17 22.75
CA HIS A 210 -1.88 -0.97 23.41
C HIS A 210 -1.30 -0.74 24.81
N SER A 211 -0.60 -1.72 25.40
CA SER A 211 0.05 -1.58 26.70
C SER A 211 1.54 -1.22 26.60
N ILE A 212 2.09 -1.05 25.40
CA ILE A 212 3.47 -0.61 25.21
C ILE A 212 3.52 0.89 25.48
N ASP A 213 4.36 1.29 26.46
CA ASP A 213 4.55 2.68 26.88
C ASP A 213 5.77 3.27 26.16
N SER A 214 5.53 3.97 25.05
CA SER A 214 6.55 4.67 24.27
C SER A 214 5.88 5.70 23.37
N ASP A 215 6.63 6.72 22.93
CA ASP A 215 6.13 7.77 22.04
C ASP A 215 5.85 7.24 20.64
N TYR A 216 6.61 6.22 20.19
CA TYR A 216 6.38 5.52 18.93
C TYR A 216 6.48 4.01 19.12
N VAL A 217 5.74 3.25 18.30
CA VAL A 217 5.89 1.80 18.19
C VAL A 217 6.03 1.42 16.72
N ILE A 218 7.12 0.73 16.40
CA ILE A 218 7.25 0.01 15.12
C ILE A 218 6.67 -1.39 15.34
N VAL A 219 5.61 -1.74 14.59
CA VAL A 219 5.12 -3.13 14.53
C VAL A 219 5.64 -3.74 13.25
N MET A 220 6.33 -4.85 13.37
CA MET A 220 6.87 -5.61 12.23
C MET A 220 6.24 -7.00 12.22
N PHE A 221 5.50 -7.32 11.18
CA PHE A 221 5.11 -8.71 10.91
C PHE A 221 6.23 -9.40 10.14
N SER A 222 6.69 -10.54 10.64
CA SER A 222 7.84 -11.25 10.08
C SER A 222 7.67 -12.77 10.13
N ASN A 223 8.25 -13.47 9.15
CA ASN A 223 8.30 -14.92 9.11
C ASN A 223 9.73 -15.44 9.29
N PRO A 224 9.91 -16.55 10.02
CA PRO A 224 11.20 -17.23 10.16
C PRO A 224 11.83 -17.57 8.81
N GLY A 225 13.12 -17.29 8.66
CA GLY A 225 13.87 -17.60 7.44
C GLY A 225 13.54 -16.73 6.22
N CYS A 226 12.70 -15.71 6.35
CA CYS A 226 12.37 -14.77 5.28
C CYS A 226 13.56 -13.83 5.00
N PRO A 227 14.14 -13.81 3.77
CA PRO A 227 15.28 -12.94 3.46
C PRO A 227 14.96 -11.45 3.59
N MET A 228 13.82 -11.00 3.07
CA MET A 228 13.39 -9.60 3.16
C MET A 228 13.17 -9.17 4.60
N CYS A 229 12.65 -10.06 5.45
CA CYS A 229 12.49 -9.77 6.88
C CYS A 229 13.84 -9.51 7.54
N ARG A 230 14.87 -10.30 7.18
CA ARG A 230 16.22 -10.12 7.68
C ARG A 230 16.82 -8.78 7.25
N GLU A 231 16.63 -8.39 5.99
CA GLU A 231 17.08 -7.09 5.49
C GLU A 231 16.47 -5.94 6.29
N ILE A 232 15.16 -5.96 6.54
CA ILE A 232 14.47 -4.95 7.35
C ILE A 232 14.97 -4.95 8.81
N ILE A 233 15.20 -6.13 9.40
CA ILE A 233 15.76 -6.24 10.77
C ILE A 233 17.15 -5.61 10.83
N GLU A 234 18.00 -5.88 9.84
CA GLU A 234 19.35 -5.30 9.73
C GLU A 234 19.30 -3.78 9.50
N GLU A 235 18.39 -3.29 8.67
CA GLU A 235 18.17 -1.85 8.42
C GLU A 235 17.73 -1.14 9.71
N ILE A 236 16.71 -1.63 10.41
CA ILE A 236 16.26 -1.05 11.70
C ILE A 236 17.41 -1.08 12.70
N GLY A 237 18.10 -2.24 12.82
CA GLY A 237 19.22 -2.42 13.76
C GLY A 237 20.43 -1.55 13.46
N SER A 238 20.60 -1.08 12.22
CA SER A 238 21.68 -0.19 11.79
C SER A 238 21.30 1.29 11.72
N SER A 239 20.01 1.62 11.88
CA SER A 239 19.52 3.01 11.84
C SER A 239 20.02 3.79 13.08
N PRO A 240 20.82 4.87 12.91
CA PRO A 240 21.25 5.69 14.04
C PRO A 240 20.08 6.38 14.74
N LEU A 241 19.09 6.85 13.98
CA LEU A 241 17.91 7.52 14.53
C LEU A 241 17.10 6.58 15.41
N ILE A 242 16.73 5.40 14.90
CA ILE A 242 15.91 4.45 15.63
C ILE A 242 16.64 3.94 16.86
N ASN A 243 17.93 3.63 16.75
CA ASN A 243 18.74 3.17 17.89
C ASN A 243 18.84 4.23 18.99
N GLU A 244 19.10 5.50 18.65
CA GLU A 244 19.11 6.60 19.60
C GLU A 244 17.76 6.75 20.31
N MET A 245 16.67 6.65 19.56
CA MET A 245 15.31 6.72 20.13
C MET A 245 15.00 5.53 21.04
N MET A 246 15.45 4.31 20.68
CA MET A 246 15.30 3.11 21.52
C MET A 246 16.09 3.24 22.83
N GLU A 247 17.34 3.73 22.78
CA GLU A 247 18.17 3.96 23.96
C GLU A 247 17.55 4.99 24.93
N ASN A 248 16.81 5.94 24.40
CA ASN A 248 16.09 6.96 25.16
C ASN A 248 14.67 6.52 25.58
N GLY A 249 14.20 5.33 25.19
CA GLY A 249 12.86 4.82 25.50
C GLY A 249 11.72 5.53 24.73
N LEU A 250 12.04 6.22 23.64
CA LEU A 250 11.06 6.96 22.83
C LEU A 250 10.39 6.07 21.79
N ILE A 251 11.03 4.99 21.38
CA ILE A 251 10.49 4.04 20.40
C ILE A 251 10.70 2.60 20.87
N GLU A 252 9.68 1.78 20.65
CA GLU A 252 9.74 0.34 20.86
C GLU A 252 9.50 -0.40 19.55
N VAL A 253 10.15 -1.54 19.33
CA VAL A 253 9.95 -2.41 18.19
C VAL A 253 9.26 -3.69 18.63
N LEU A 254 8.08 -3.95 18.09
CA LEU A 254 7.29 -5.16 18.30
C LEU A 254 7.34 -6.03 17.05
N ALA A 255 8.14 -7.10 17.08
CA ALA A 255 8.18 -8.11 16.04
C ALA A 255 7.15 -9.20 16.33
N ILE A 256 6.25 -9.45 15.39
CA ILE A 256 5.16 -10.43 15.52
C ILE A 256 5.28 -11.49 14.44
N TYR A 257 5.31 -12.75 14.88
CA TYR A 257 5.11 -13.91 14.03
C TYR A 257 3.61 -14.27 13.99
N PRO A 258 2.94 -14.13 12.83
CA PRO A 258 1.49 -14.25 12.76
C PRO A 258 0.98 -15.65 12.45
N ASP A 259 1.86 -16.66 12.23
CA ASP A 259 1.54 -17.98 11.72
C ASP A 259 1.66 -19.06 12.79
N GLU A 260 1.31 -20.31 12.47
CA GLU A 260 1.14 -21.42 13.43
C GLU A 260 2.41 -22.26 13.70
N ASP A 261 3.45 -22.17 12.86
CA ASP A 261 4.68 -22.99 13.04
C ASP A 261 5.57 -22.44 14.16
N LEU A 262 5.20 -22.71 15.38
CA LEU A 262 5.95 -22.27 16.56
C LEU A 262 7.32 -22.96 16.70
N VAL A 263 7.59 -24.05 15.97
CA VAL A 263 8.91 -24.70 15.95
C VAL A 263 9.85 -23.81 15.12
N ALA A 264 9.44 -23.46 13.91
CA ALA A 264 10.19 -22.54 13.07
C ALA A 264 10.43 -21.19 13.78
N TRP A 265 9.41 -20.62 14.44
CA TRP A 265 9.59 -19.36 15.19
C TRP A 265 10.62 -19.49 16.32
N ARG A 266 10.60 -20.58 17.11
CA ARG A 266 11.56 -20.81 18.19
C ARG A 266 12.99 -20.99 17.71
N ASP A 267 13.17 -21.67 16.58
CA ASP A 267 14.49 -21.90 15.99
C ASP A 267 15.12 -20.61 15.46
N HIS A 268 14.28 -19.58 15.17
CA HIS A 268 14.70 -18.28 14.65
C HIS A 268 14.55 -17.12 15.63
N ILE A 269 14.30 -17.38 16.92
CA ILE A 269 14.17 -16.31 17.94
C ILE A 269 15.40 -15.42 17.98
N SER A 270 16.60 -15.99 17.76
CA SER A 270 17.87 -15.25 17.77
C SER A 270 18.06 -14.30 16.57
N ASP A 271 17.25 -14.41 15.53
CA ASP A 271 17.31 -13.52 14.37
C ASP A 271 16.75 -12.13 14.70
N ILE A 272 15.91 -12.05 15.74
CA ILE A 272 15.35 -10.79 16.25
C ILE A 272 16.24 -10.23 17.36
N PRO A 273 16.64 -8.94 17.34
CA PRO A 273 17.42 -8.30 18.39
C PRO A 273 16.78 -8.45 19.77
N GLN A 274 17.60 -8.71 20.80
CA GLN A 274 17.10 -8.92 22.17
C GLN A 274 16.48 -7.65 22.79
N SER A 275 16.79 -6.49 22.25
CA SER A 275 16.19 -5.21 22.65
C SER A 275 14.76 -5.04 22.17
N TRP A 276 14.29 -5.89 21.23
CA TRP A 276 12.94 -5.80 20.68
C TRP A 276 11.98 -6.72 21.44
N ILE A 277 10.70 -6.38 21.40
CA ILE A 277 9.65 -7.29 21.84
C ILE A 277 9.41 -8.31 20.73
N ASN A 278 9.78 -9.57 20.95
CA ASN A 278 9.59 -10.66 20.00
C ASN A 278 8.48 -11.59 20.48
N GLY A 279 7.36 -11.58 19.79
CA GLY A 279 6.17 -12.36 20.12
C GLY A 279 5.57 -13.09 18.92
N TYR A 280 4.65 -13.99 19.21
CA TYR A 280 3.83 -14.66 18.21
C TYR A 280 2.34 -14.48 18.50
N ASP A 281 1.52 -14.58 17.47
CA ASP A 281 0.07 -14.57 17.57
C ASP A 281 -0.47 -15.96 17.94
N ALA A 282 -0.71 -16.15 19.23
CA ALA A 282 -1.23 -17.44 19.71
C ALA A 282 -2.66 -17.67 19.21
N GLY A 283 -2.83 -18.69 18.34
CA GLY A 283 -4.13 -19.07 17.77
C GLY A 283 -4.54 -18.25 16.56
N MET A 284 -3.57 -17.60 15.86
CA MET A 284 -3.79 -16.92 14.58
C MET A 284 -4.93 -15.87 14.60
N ARG A 285 -5.11 -15.18 15.72
CA ARG A 285 -6.23 -14.25 15.94
C ARG A 285 -6.22 -13.06 15.01
N ILE A 286 -5.02 -12.61 14.61
CA ILE A 286 -4.86 -11.49 13.66
C ILE A 286 -5.42 -11.88 12.30
N THR A 287 -5.08 -13.08 11.82
CA THR A 287 -5.57 -13.64 10.55
C THR A 287 -7.05 -13.97 10.60
N GLU A 288 -7.52 -14.65 11.68
CA GLU A 288 -8.91 -15.02 11.84
C GLU A 288 -9.85 -13.80 11.93
N ALA A 289 -9.42 -12.75 12.64
CA ALA A 289 -10.17 -11.50 12.77
C ALA A 289 -9.96 -10.54 11.60
N ARG A 290 -9.05 -10.87 10.67
CA ARG A 290 -8.63 -9.96 9.57
C ARG A 290 -8.29 -8.55 10.08
N SER A 291 -7.63 -8.49 11.25
CA SER A 291 -7.35 -7.21 11.91
C SER A 291 -6.15 -6.48 11.32
N TYR A 292 -5.30 -7.16 10.58
CA TYR A 292 -4.18 -6.61 9.81
C TYR A 292 -4.10 -7.30 8.44
N ASN A 293 -3.64 -6.56 7.43
CA ASN A 293 -3.39 -7.14 6.12
C ASN A 293 -2.00 -7.82 6.12
N LEU A 294 -1.99 -9.15 5.99
CA LEU A 294 -0.78 -9.99 6.00
C LEU A 294 -0.49 -10.64 4.65
N GLN A 295 -1.02 -10.08 3.55
CA GLN A 295 -0.78 -10.58 2.19
C GLN A 295 0.70 -10.52 1.79
N ALA A 296 1.46 -9.57 2.36
CA ALA A 296 2.91 -9.49 2.19
C ALA A 296 3.61 -9.41 3.55
N ILE A 297 4.72 -10.16 3.68
CA ILE A 297 5.61 -10.14 4.83
C ILE A 297 7.05 -9.97 4.30
N PRO A 298 7.84 -9.00 4.84
CA PRO A 298 7.55 -8.16 6.01
C PRO A 298 6.52 -7.08 5.73
N SER A 299 5.72 -6.73 6.76
CA SER A 299 4.86 -5.56 6.77
C SER A 299 5.17 -4.71 8.00
N LEU A 300 5.31 -3.41 7.82
CA LEU A 300 5.69 -2.45 8.84
C LEU A 300 4.55 -1.49 9.14
N TYR A 301 4.32 -1.24 10.44
CA TYR A 301 3.47 -0.15 10.90
C TYR A 301 4.31 0.77 11.78
N LEU A 302 4.10 2.07 11.65
CA LEU A 302 4.55 3.05 12.63
C LEU A 302 3.33 3.63 13.33
N LEU A 303 3.33 3.59 14.66
CA LEU A 303 2.26 4.09 15.52
C LEU A 303 2.81 5.18 16.44
N ASP A 304 1.99 6.17 16.77
CA ASP A 304 2.29 7.16 17.81
C ASP A 304 2.05 6.61 19.24
N GLY A 305 2.28 7.43 20.24
CA GLY A 305 2.09 7.07 21.66
C GLY A 305 0.65 6.70 22.01
N GLU A 306 -0.34 7.22 21.28
CA GLU A 306 -1.76 6.86 21.40
C GLU A 306 -2.13 5.65 20.55
N LYS A 307 -1.15 5.02 19.90
CA LYS A 307 -1.30 3.91 18.95
C LYS A 307 -2.09 4.28 17.69
N ARG A 308 -2.05 5.55 17.28
CA ARG A 308 -2.59 5.96 15.99
C ARG A 308 -1.60 5.59 14.88
N VAL A 309 -2.14 5.11 13.79
CA VAL A 309 -1.36 4.70 12.62
C VAL A 309 -0.77 5.92 11.92
N ILE A 310 0.55 5.99 11.85
CA ILE A 310 1.32 6.96 11.06
C ILE A 310 1.69 6.34 9.72
N ILE A 311 2.19 5.10 9.73
CA ILE A 311 2.48 4.31 8.53
C ILE A 311 1.73 2.99 8.62
N LYS A 312 1.08 2.62 7.52
CA LYS A 312 0.41 1.35 7.30
C LYS A 312 1.10 0.60 6.17
N ASP A 313 1.36 -0.68 6.37
CA ASP A 313 1.94 -1.59 5.38
C ASP A 313 3.23 -1.03 4.71
N GLY A 314 4.07 -0.36 5.52
CA GLY A 314 5.35 0.17 5.07
C GLY A 314 6.29 -0.93 4.59
N THR A 315 7.11 -0.60 3.58
CA THR A 315 8.03 -1.55 2.93
C THR A 315 9.50 -1.21 3.15
N SER A 316 9.82 -0.09 3.80
CA SER A 316 11.20 0.33 4.06
C SER A 316 11.35 1.09 5.37
N VAL A 317 12.53 0.99 5.96
CA VAL A 317 12.90 1.74 7.17
C VAL A 317 12.99 3.24 6.90
N ALA A 318 13.39 3.63 5.69
CA ALA A 318 13.46 5.03 5.29
C ALA A 318 12.08 5.74 5.36
N GLN A 319 10.98 5.03 5.09
CA GLN A 319 9.63 5.60 5.28
C GLN A 319 9.38 5.93 6.76
N ILE A 320 9.79 5.04 7.67
CA ILE A 320 9.65 5.23 9.11
C ILE A 320 10.47 6.42 9.58
N GLU A 321 11.76 6.49 9.20
CA GLU A 321 12.66 7.59 9.58
C GLU A 321 12.15 8.95 9.08
N ASN A 322 11.69 9.01 7.83
CA ASN A 322 11.12 10.23 7.25
C ASN A 322 9.84 10.68 7.98
N ALA A 323 8.98 9.73 8.33
CA ALA A 323 7.76 10.05 9.08
C ALA A 323 8.08 10.57 10.48
N ILE A 324 8.98 9.93 11.22
CA ILE A 324 9.42 10.38 12.54
C ILE A 324 10.01 11.79 12.43
N ALA A 325 10.94 12.01 11.49
CA ALA A 325 11.55 13.33 11.29
C ALA A 325 10.52 14.43 10.96
N TYR A 326 9.47 14.09 10.23
CA TYR A 326 8.38 15.02 9.93
C TYR A 326 7.57 15.37 11.18
N PHE A 327 7.21 14.37 12.00
CA PHE A 327 6.42 14.60 13.22
C PHE A 327 7.20 15.31 14.32
N GLU A 328 8.50 15.05 14.46
CA GLU A 328 9.38 15.74 15.41
C GLU A 328 9.65 17.22 15.03
N ALA A 329 9.45 17.57 13.75
CA ALA A 329 9.64 18.95 13.27
C ALA A 329 8.40 19.84 13.40
N MET A 330 7.23 19.27 13.74
CA MET A 330 5.96 19.99 13.90
C MET A 330 5.75 20.54 15.30
#